data_24543cf7328f121aad095af09d05ab3c
#
_entry.id   24543cf7328f121aad095af09d05ab3c
#
_cell.length_a   1.000
_cell.length_b   1.000
_cell.length_c   1.000
_cell.angle_alpha   90.00
_cell.angle_beta   90.00
_cell.angle_gamma   90.00
#
_symmetry.space_group_name_H-M   'P 1'
#
loop_
_entity.id
_entity.type
_entity.pdbx_description
1 polymer ?
#
loop_
_entity_poly.entity_id
_entity_poly.type
_entity_poly.pdbx_seq_one_letter_code
_entity_poly.pdbx_strand_id
1 'polypeptide(L)'
;MKLNNSCIAKIRTGAAARNLRLGFMLGLSVLALTSISSAQGAALRFQGGIGVVNVIGQNTDLTVKLNVVRGVTPAAPWVIGALTANITSDGHISVVGRGLLLSAGDGIGTNAGASVHATLFCGPATSPTASDEAGVPLDAAGNFQINDALTPVPEFPCESPVLLIRSGAAPGQGVWFAAGIPASSPARAVN
;
A
#
# COMPACT_ATOMS: atom_id res chain seq x y z
N MET A 1 -60.09 12.35 9.01
CA MET A 1 -60.87 13.54 8.63
C MET A 1 -60.34 14.02 7.26
N LYS A 2 -61.25 13.90 6.27
CA LYS A 2 -61.31 14.57 4.94
C LYS A 2 -60.03 14.62 4.07
N LEU A 3 -59.94 13.84 2.96
CA LEU A 3 -60.60 14.00 1.64
C LEU A 3 -60.36 15.37 0.99
N ASN A 4 -59.77 15.49 -0.15
CA ASN A 4 -60.29 15.47 -1.52
C ASN A 4 -59.26 16.21 -2.42
N ASN A 5 -59.05 16.13 -3.67
CA ASN A 5 -59.71 15.72 -4.90
C ASN A 5 -58.69 15.94 -6.01
N SER A 6 -58.44 15.00 -6.84
CA SER A 6 -58.96 14.85 -8.20
C SER A 6 -59.15 16.12 -9.04
N CYS A 7 -58.34 16.25 -10.10
CA CYS A 7 -58.82 16.92 -11.32
C CYS A 7 -58.18 16.30 -12.57
N ILE A 8 -59.07 15.67 -13.33
CA ILE A 8 -58.91 15.16 -14.70
C ILE A 8 -59.28 16.29 -15.67
N ALA A 9 -58.56 16.46 -16.74
CA ALA A 9 -59.03 16.99 -18.04
C ALA A 9 -57.85 17.18 -18.96
N LYS A 10 -57.80 16.94 -20.20
CA LYS A 10 -58.76 16.54 -21.25
C LYS A 10 -57.95 16.52 -22.56
N ILE A 11 -58.14 15.45 -23.25
CA ILE A 11 -57.60 15.20 -24.60
C ILE A 11 -58.14 16.24 -25.59
N ARG A 12 -57.30 16.77 -26.44
CA ARG A 12 -57.74 17.34 -27.72
C ARG A 12 -56.80 16.92 -28.85
N THR A 13 -57.37 16.10 -29.70
CA THR A 13 -56.92 15.75 -31.04
C THR A 13 -57.05 16.95 -31.97
N GLY A 14 -56.03 17.16 -32.77
CA GLY A 14 -56.07 18.09 -33.89
C GLY A 14 -55.10 17.63 -34.98
N ALA A 15 -55.70 17.26 -36.10
CA ALA A 15 -55.04 16.64 -37.25
C ALA A 15 -54.41 17.65 -38.22
N ALA A 16 -53.45 17.15 -38.98
CA ALA A 16 -53.08 17.47 -40.37
C ALA A 16 -52.33 18.77 -40.67
N ALA A 17 -51.07 18.60 -41.13
CA ALA A 17 -50.66 19.06 -42.44
C ALA A 17 -49.27 18.55 -42.84
N ARG A 18 -49.22 17.91 -43.99
CA ARG A 18 -48.00 17.47 -44.71
C ARG A 18 -47.16 18.69 -45.09
N ASN A 19 -45.86 18.62 -44.82
CA ASN A 19 -44.84 19.25 -45.65
C ASN A 19 -43.55 18.47 -45.62
N LEU A 20 -43.28 17.85 -46.71
CA LEU A 20 -42.05 17.21 -47.17
C LEU A 20 -40.96 18.28 -47.30
N ARG A 21 -39.94 18.27 -46.49
CA ARG A 21 -38.67 18.92 -46.81
C ARG A 21 -37.49 18.03 -46.42
N LEU A 22 -36.79 17.66 -47.47
CA LEU A 22 -35.44 17.13 -47.51
C LEU A 22 -34.53 18.03 -46.64
N GLY A 23 -33.79 17.49 -45.72
CA GLY A 23 -32.86 18.30 -44.92
C GLY A 23 -31.92 17.46 -44.07
N PHE A 24 -30.78 17.12 -44.65
CA PHE A 24 -29.47 17.03 -44.01
C PHE A 24 -29.36 16.17 -42.74
N MET A 25 -28.91 14.92 -42.92
CA MET A 25 -28.31 14.10 -41.89
C MET A 25 -26.99 14.74 -41.45
N LEU A 26 -26.99 15.53 -40.39
CA LEU A 26 -25.77 15.81 -39.62
C LEU A 26 -25.55 14.64 -38.67
N GLY A 27 -24.67 13.76 -39.07
CA GLY A 27 -24.15 12.70 -38.18
C GLY A 27 -23.36 13.33 -37.06
N LEU A 28 -23.94 13.35 -35.85
CA LEU A 28 -23.23 13.70 -34.62
C LEU A 28 -22.42 12.48 -34.22
N SER A 29 -21.16 12.41 -34.70
CA SER A 29 -20.19 11.44 -34.24
C SER A 29 -19.81 11.80 -32.79
N VAL A 30 -20.43 11.13 -31.85
CA VAL A 30 -19.98 11.15 -30.44
C VAL A 30 -18.64 10.40 -30.39
N LEU A 31 -17.52 11.14 -30.40
CA LEU A 31 -16.23 10.59 -30.03
C LEU A 31 -16.31 10.21 -28.54
N ALA A 32 -16.52 8.93 -28.28
CA ALA A 32 -16.30 8.37 -26.95
C ALA A 32 -14.80 8.47 -26.64
N LEU A 33 -14.41 9.47 -25.86
CA LEU A 33 -13.09 9.54 -25.23
C LEU A 33 -13.01 8.39 -24.23
N THR A 34 -12.51 7.24 -24.68
CA THR A 34 -12.10 6.17 -23.79
C THR A 34 -10.89 6.66 -23.03
N SER A 35 -11.10 7.02 -21.78
CA SER A 35 -10.01 7.29 -20.83
C SER A 35 -9.20 6.00 -20.69
N ILE A 36 -8.03 5.94 -21.33
CA ILE A 36 -7.04 4.89 -21.11
C ILE A 36 -6.49 5.16 -19.70
N SER A 37 -7.06 4.51 -18.68
CA SER A 37 -6.43 4.42 -17.37
C SER A 37 -5.13 3.65 -17.58
N SER A 38 -4.02 4.35 -17.67
CA SER A 38 -2.70 3.76 -17.59
C SER A 38 -2.61 3.12 -16.20
N ALA A 39 -2.66 1.80 -16.14
CA ALA A 39 -2.32 1.08 -14.92
C ALA A 39 -0.86 1.46 -14.59
N GLN A 40 -0.67 2.31 -13.59
CA GLN A 40 0.65 2.69 -13.15
C GLN A 40 1.33 1.43 -12.61
N GLY A 41 2.36 0.97 -13.33
CA GLY A 41 3.17 -0.15 -12.89
C GLY A 41 3.87 0.18 -11.56
N ALA A 42 4.17 -0.83 -10.75
CA ALA A 42 4.90 -0.60 -9.51
C ALA A 42 6.24 0.06 -9.80
N ALA A 43 6.49 1.21 -9.15
CA ALA A 43 7.75 1.94 -9.23
C ALA A 43 8.85 1.26 -8.40
N LEU A 44 8.45 0.61 -7.28
CA LEU A 44 9.31 -0.22 -6.45
C LEU A 44 8.64 -1.56 -6.16
N ARG A 45 9.47 -2.60 -6.10
CA ARG A 45 9.05 -3.95 -5.72
C ARG A 45 10.00 -4.52 -4.68
N PHE A 46 9.42 -5.23 -3.72
CA PHE A 46 10.16 -6.02 -2.75
C PHE A 46 9.65 -7.46 -2.81
N GLN A 47 10.59 -8.41 -2.78
CA GLN A 47 10.28 -9.84 -2.82
C GLN A 47 11.18 -10.58 -1.84
N GLY A 48 10.58 -11.14 -0.82
CA GLY A 48 11.26 -11.68 0.34
C GLY A 48 11.40 -10.66 1.47
N GLY A 49 11.68 -11.16 2.66
CA GLY A 49 11.87 -10.35 3.86
C GLY A 49 12.92 -10.98 4.77
N ILE A 50 13.54 -10.13 5.56
CA ILE A 50 14.49 -10.52 6.60
C ILE A 50 13.90 -10.07 7.93
N GLY A 51 13.70 -11.01 8.85
CA GLY A 51 13.30 -10.70 10.23
C GLY A 51 14.44 -10.12 11.05
N VAL A 52 14.13 -9.69 12.27
CA VAL A 52 15.13 -9.19 13.20
C VAL A 52 15.97 -10.35 13.74
N VAL A 53 17.28 -10.23 13.59
CA VAL A 53 18.25 -11.12 14.22
C VAL A 53 19.15 -10.30 15.14
N ASN A 54 19.18 -10.63 16.41
CA ASN A 54 20.12 -10.03 17.33
C ASN A 54 21.50 -10.66 17.18
N VAL A 55 22.53 -9.83 17.13
CA VAL A 55 23.93 -10.29 17.04
C VAL A 55 24.61 -10.02 18.37
N ILE A 56 25.35 -10.98 18.88
CA ILE A 56 26.19 -10.81 20.04
C ILE A 56 27.57 -10.35 19.58
N GLY A 57 28.13 -9.34 20.24
CA GLY A 57 29.50 -8.85 19.98
C GLY A 57 30.53 -9.95 20.15
N GLN A 58 31.58 -9.92 19.33
CA GLN A 58 32.69 -10.88 19.44
C GLN A 58 33.61 -10.51 20.57
N ASN A 59 34.39 -11.50 21.05
CA ASN A 59 35.36 -11.41 22.10
C ASN A 59 34.77 -11.28 23.52
N THR A 60 35.33 -10.44 24.34
CA THR A 60 34.94 -10.26 25.76
C THR A 60 33.70 -9.40 25.94
N ASP A 61 33.25 -8.73 24.89
CA ASP A 61 32.03 -7.91 24.90
C ASP A 61 30.82 -8.74 24.46
N LEU A 62 30.14 -9.34 25.42
CA LEU A 62 28.91 -10.11 25.21
C LEU A 62 27.66 -9.21 25.06
N THR A 63 27.85 -7.91 24.85
CA THR A 63 26.72 -7.01 24.66
C THR A 63 25.98 -7.32 23.35
N VAL A 64 24.66 -7.29 23.42
CA VAL A 64 23.81 -7.42 22.20
C VAL A 64 24.05 -6.20 21.32
N LYS A 65 24.47 -6.42 20.10
CA LYS A 65 24.56 -5.37 19.08
C LYS A 65 23.22 -5.26 18.37
N LEU A 66 22.56 -4.12 18.56
CA LEU A 66 21.29 -3.86 17.91
C LEU A 66 21.50 -3.59 16.43
N ASN A 67 20.71 -4.25 15.61
CA ASN A 67 20.67 -4.01 14.17
C ASN A 67 19.81 -2.78 13.86
N VAL A 68 20.36 -1.59 14.05
CA VAL A 68 19.65 -0.32 13.75
C VAL A 68 19.66 -0.08 12.25
N VAL A 69 18.48 0.03 11.65
CA VAL A 69 18.31 0.27 10.21
C VAL A 69 17.69 1.66 10.00
N ARG A 70 18.40 2.54 9.30
CA ARG A 70 17.95 3.92 9.04
C ARG A 70 17.53 4.67 10.33
N GLY A 71 18.22 4.44 11.43
CA GLY A 71 17.91 5.04 12.73
C GLY A 71 16.77 4.35 13.50
N VAL A 72 16.11 3.36 12.90
CA VAL A 72 15.04 2.61 13.56
C VAL A 72 15.62 1.43 14.35
N THR A 73 15.32 1.38 15.64
CA THR A 73 15.73 0.31 16.54
C THR A 73 15.00 -1.00 16.19
N PRO A 74 15.67 -2.16 16.20
CA PRO A 74 15.01 -3.45 16.04
C PRO A 74 14.14 -3.81 17.25
N ALA A 75 13.12 -4.64 17.00
CA ALA A 75 12.39 -5.36 18.03
C ALA A 75 13.24 -6.47 18.65
N ALA A 76 12.65 -7.26 19.54
CA ALA A 76 13.12 -8.60 19.86
C ALA A 76 13.28 -9.43 18.57
N PRO A 77 13.94 -10.61 18.58
CA PRO A 77 14.07 -11.43 17.40
C PRO A 77 12.72 -11.85 16.82
N TRP A 78 12.54 -11.60 15.51
CA TRP A 78 11.36 -11.97 14.73
C TRP A 78 11.79 -12.72 13.47
N VAL A 79 11.00 -13.66 13.01
CA VAL A 79 11.13 -14.28 11.69
C VAL A 79 9.97 -13.85 10.81
N ILE A 80 10.21 -13.89 9.51
CA ILE A 80 9.16 -13.71 8.50
C ILE A 80 9.30 -14.80 7.44
N GLY A 81 8.21 -15.49 7.14
CA GLY A 81 8.22 -16.58 6.16
C GLY A 81 8.16 -16.08 4.72
N ALA A 82 7.39 -15.04 4.46
CA ALA A 82 7.32 -14.40 3.13
C ALA A 82 6.91 -12.93 3.25
N LEU A 83 7.43 -12.11 2.33
CA LEU A 83 7.06 -10.71 2.18
C LEU A 83 7.05 -10.35 0.70
N THR A 84 5.98 -9.70 0.26
CA THR A 84 5.94 -9.02 -1.04
C THR A 84 5.40 -7.62 -0.85
N ALA A 85 5.97 -6.65 -1.55
CA ALA A 85 5.46 -5.29 -1.55
C ALA A 85 5.59 -4.66 -2.93
N ASN A 86 4.59 -3.85 -3.28
CA ASN A 86 4.58 -3.02 -4.48
C ASN A 86 4.26 -1.59 -4.06
N ILE A 87 5.02 -0.64 -4.59
CA ILE A 87 4.83 0.79 -4.33
C ILE A 87 4.75 1.48 -5.69
N THR A 88 3.70 2.26 -5.90
CA THR A 88 3.50 3.04 -7.12
C THR A 88 4.05 4.45 -6.98
N SER A 89 4.26 5.14 -8.09
CA SER A 89 4.86 6.47 -8.09
C SER A 89 4.01 7.55 -7.42
N ASP A 90 2.72 7.30 -7.24
CA ASP A 90 1.79 8.13 -6.48
C ASP A 90 1.79 7.85 -4.97
N GLY A 91 2.65 6.93 -4.51
CA GLY A 91 2.81 6.58 -3.11
C GLY A 91 1.85 5.50 -2.61
N HIS A 92 1.02 4.91 -3.47
CA HIS A 92 0.21 3.78 -3.02
C HIS A 92 1.09 2.57 -2.73
N ILE A 93 0.88 1.93 -1.57
CA ILE A 93 1.62 0.76 -1.12
C ILE A 93 0.70 -0.43 -0.89
N SER A 94 1.08 -1.58 -1.42
CA SER A 94 0.45 -2.86 -1.13
C SER A 94 1.50 -3.83 -0.61
N VAL A 95 1.32 -4.35 0.60
CA VAL A 95 2.21 -5.31 1.25
C VAL A 95 1.43 -6.54 1.65
N VAL A 96 1.99 -7.72 1.39
CA VAL A 96 1.51 -8.99 1.92
C VAL A 96 2.66 -9.65 2.66
N GLY A 97 2.46 -9.89 3.96
CA GLY A 97 3.41 -10.61 4.81
C GLY A 97 2.80 -11.91 5.34
N ARG A 98 3.64 -12.91 5.53
CA ARG A 98 3.24 -14.21 6.09
C ARG A 98 4.26 -14.69 7.11
N GLY A 99 3.75 -15.23 8.20
CA GLY A 99 4.58 -15.86 9.23
C GLY A 99 5.52 -14.90 9.93
N LEU A 100 5.07 -13.66 10.20
CA LEU A 100 5.80 -12.71 11.05
C LEU A 100 5.54 -13.06 12.51
N LEU A 101 6.48 -13.78 13.12
CA LEU A 101 6.35 -14.38 14.45
C LEU A 101 7.62 -14.14 15.28
N LEU A 102 7.45 -14.09 16.60
CA LEU A 102 8.59 -14.08 17.52
C LEU A 102 9.47 -15.32 17.32
N SER A 103 10.77 -15.14 17.27
CA SER A 103 11.75 -16.22 17.11
C SER A 103 12.60 -16.46 18.36
N ALA A 104 12.31 -15.76 19.46
CA ALA A 104 13.01 -15.94 20.73
C ALA A 104 12.12 -15.54 21.92
N GLY A 105 12.50 -15.99 23.11
CA GLY A 105 11.81 -15.72 24.38
C GLY A 105 10.58 -16.61 24.60
N ASP A 106 9.84 -16.33 25.67
CA ASP A 106 8.69 -17.14 26.11
C ASP A 106 7.52 -17.11 25.12
N GLY A 107 7.48 -16.10 24.25
CA GLY A 107 6.46 -15.95 23.20
C GLY A 107 6.85 -16.52 21.83
N ILE A 108 7.92 -17.34 21.74
CA ILE A 108 8.38 -17.91 20.46
C ILE A 108 7.24 -18.60 19.70
N GLY A 109 7.15 -18.32 18.39
CA GLY A 109 6.10 -18.86 17.50
C GLY A 109 4.77 -18.13 17.59
N THR A 110 4.64 -17.05 18.36
CA THR A 110 3.43 -16.23 18.43
C THR A 110 3.58 -14.89 17.70
N ASN A 111 2.47 -14.24 17.40
CA ASN A 111 2.40 -12.89 16.84
C ASN A 111 2.49 -11.79 17.90
N ALA A 112 2.62 -12.13 19.19
CA ALA A 112 2.65 -11.23 20.35
C ALA A 112 1.49 -10.20 20.39
N GLY A 113 0.37 -10.42 19.70
CA GLY A 113 -0.74 -9.47 19.57
C GLY A 113 -0.35 -8.17 18.84
N ALA A 114 0.70 -8.19 18.03
CA ALA A 114 1.24 -6.99 17.39
C ALA A 114 0.37 -6.52 16.22
N SER A 115 0.39 -5.20 16.01
CA SER A 115 -0.02 -4.56 14.75
C SER A 115 1.21 -4.05 14.02
N VAL A 116 1.14 -3.96 12.70
CA VAL A 116 2.26 -3.54 11.85
C VAL A 116 1.87 -2.51 10.81
N HIS A 117 2.80 -1.62 10.51
CA HIS A 117 2.72 -0.66 9.41
C HIS A 117 3.98 -0.72 8.55
N ALA A 118 3.92 -0.14 7.34
CA ALA A 118 5.04 -0.08 6.42
C ALA A 118 5.72 1.29 6.49
N THR A 119 7.05 1.31 6.47
CA THR A 119 7.85 2.54 6.37
C THR A 119 8.87 2.38 5.26
N LEU A 120 8.89 3.31 4.30
CA LEU A 120 9.84 3.36 3.19
C LEU A 120 10.85 4.49 3.43
N PHE A 121 12.12 4.17 3.24
CA PHE A 121 13.24 5.11 3.21
C PHE A 121 13.82 5.17 1.80
N CYS A 122 14.00 6.37 1.26
CA CYS A 122 14.64 6.63 -0.03
C CYS A 122 15.94 7.40 0.17
N GLY A 123 17.03 6.93 -0.42
CA GLY A 123 18.33 7.58 -0.34
C GLY A 123 18.88 7.66 1.09
N PRO A 124 19.81 8.61 1.34
CA PRO A 124 20.37 8.86 2.67
C PRO A 124 19.41 9.59 3.60
N ALA A 125 18.25 10.04 3.10
CA ALA A 125 17.30 10.83 3.85
C ALA A 125 16.84 10.13 5.13
N THR A 126 16.74 10.91 6.19
CA THR A 126 16.27 10.46 7.50
C THR A 126 14.75 10.59 7.66
N SER A 127 14.08 11.19 6.67
CA SER A 127 12.64 11.37 6.69
C SER A 127 11.97 10.23 5.93
N PRO A 128 11.40 9.25 6.63
CA PRO A 128 10.68 8.16 6.00
C PRO A 128 9.31 8.60 5.52
N THR A 129 8.76 7.83 4.60
CA THR A 129 7.34 7.83 4.28
C THR A 129 6.67 6.60 4.88
N ALA A 130 5.49 6.74 5.44
CA ALA A 130 4.83 5.65 6.17
C ALA A 130 3.37 5.48 5.74
N SER A 131 2.87 4.25 5.81
CA SER A 131 1.44 3.96 5.83
C SER A 131 0.84 4.39 7.18
N ASP A 132 -0.47 4.23 7.38
CA ASP A 132 -1.10 4.52 8.66
C ASP A 132 -0.32 3.84 9.81
N GLU A 133 0.21 4.65 10.72
CA GLU A 133 1.10 4.19 11.80
C GLU A 133 0.36 3.41 12.88
N ALA A 134 -0.98 3.50 12.96
CA ALA A 134 -1.77 2.60 13.81
C ALA A 134 -1.61 1.14 13.35
N GLY A 135 -1.38 0.95 12.05
CA GLY A 135 -1.07 -0.33 11.43
C GLY A 135 -2.24 -1.31 11.38
N VAL A 136 -1.96 -2.48 10.82
CA VAL A 136 -2.87 -3.61 10.72
C VAL A 136 -2.49 -4.71 11.69
N PRO A 137 -3.45 -5.39 12.34
CA PRO A 137 -3.14 -6.48 13.26
C PRO A 137 -2.59 -7.69 12.51
N LEU A 138 -1.67 -8.41 13.15
CA LEU A 138 -1.23 -9.74 12.71
C LEU A 138 -2.31 -10.78 13.07
N ASP A 139 -2.61 -11.70 12.16
CA ASP A 139 -3.39 -12.88 12.53
C ASP A 139 -2.57 -13.85 13.40
N ALA A 140 -3.19 -14.91 13.91
CA ALA A 140 -2.53 -15.88 14.79
C ALA A 140 -1.32 -16.59 14.14
N ALA A 141 -1.30 -16.66 12.80
CA ALA A 141 -0.19 -17.24 12.04
C ALA A 141 0.86 -16.18 11.62
N GLY A 142 0.73 -14.93 12.08
CA GLY A 142 1.62 -13.84 11.72
C GLY A 142 1.42 -13.30 10.30
N ASN A 143 0.26 -13.50 9.69
CA ASN A 143 -0.02 -12.93 8.38
C ASN A 143 -0.63 -11.54 8.52
N PHE A 144 -0.35 -10.69 7.52
CA PHE A 144 -0.89 -9.34 7.44
C PHE A 144 -0.98 -8.86 6.00
N GLN A 145 -1.83 -7.87 5.78
CA GLN A 145 -1.93 -7.17 4.51
C GLN A 145 -2.10 -5.67 4.77
N ILE A 146 -1.23 -4.86 4.16
CA ILE A 146 -1.31 -3.41 4.15
C ILE A 146 -1.70 -2.98 2.74
N ASN A 147 -2.70 -2.12 2.61
CA ASN A 147 -3.12 -1.52 1.36
C ASN A 147 -3.48 -0.06 1.67
N ASP A 148 -2.55 0.85 1.40
CA ASP A 148 -2.59 2.21 1.93
C ASP A 148 -1.82 3.19 1.03
N ALA A 149 -1.79 4.46 1.42
CA ALA A 149 -0.96 5.50 0.83
C ALA A 149 0.17 5.88 1.79
N LEU A 150 1.39 5.97 1.26
CA LEU A 150 2.54 6.46 2.01
C LEU A 150 2.44 7.98 2.20
N THR A 151 2.65 8.43 3.42
CA THR A 151 2.65 9.85 3.79
C THR A 151 4.00 10.23 4.45
N PRO A 152 4.68 11.28 3.94
CA PRO A 152 4.42 11.96 2.67
C PRO A 152 4.59 11.03 1.46
N VAL A 153 4.10 11.43 0.28
CA VAL A 153 4.33 10.66 -0.95
C VAL A 153 5.84 10.58 -1.22
N PRO A 154 6.41 9.39 -1.48
CA PRO A 154 7.83 9.25 -1.72
C PRO A 154 8.26 9.90 -3.03
N GLU A 155 9.47 10.49 -3.04
CA GLU A 155 10.07 11.00 -4.27
C GLU A 155 10.64 9.86 -5.11
N PHE A 156 10.48 9.95 -6.43
CA PHE A 156 11.03 9.00 -7.38
C PHE A 156 11.98 9.69 -8.39
N PRO A 157 13.12 9.06 -8.74
CA PRO A 157 13.52 7.69 -8.36
C PRO A 157 13.93 7.58 -6.88
N CYS A 158 13.45 6.54 -6.20
CA CYS A 158 13.84 6.23 -4.83
C CYS A 158 15.16 5.46 -4.84
N GLU A 159 16.25 6.12 -4.51
CA GLU A 159 17.57 5.50 -4.47
C GLU A 159 17.76 4.70 -3.18
N SER A 160 18.44 3.55 -3.29
CA SER A 160 18.74 2.67 -2.15
C SER A 160 17.53 2.43 -1.24
N PRO A 161 16.40 1.97 -1.79
CA PRO A 161 15.16 1.84 -1.05
C PRO A 161 15.27 0.82 0.08
N VAL A 162 14.79 1.19 1.26
CA VAL A 162 14.67 0.30 2.42
C VAL A 162 13.22 0.32 2.88
N LEU A 163 12.56 -0.83 2.80
CA LEU A 163 11.22 -1.05 3.34
C LEU A 163 11.33 -1.73 4.69
N LEU A 164 10.76 -1.12 5.73
CA LEU A 164 10.64 -1.73 7.06
C LEU A 164 9.18 -2.00 7.38
N ILE A 165 8.93 -3.16 7.96
CA ILE A 165 7.67 -3.49 8.65
C ILE A 165 7.90 -3.21 10.13
N ARG A 166 7.17 -2.25 10.67
CA ARG A 166 7.36 -1.71 12.01
C ARG A 166 6.15 -1.99 12.89
N SER A 167 6.34 -1.98 14.20
CA SER A 167 5.22 -2.04 15.15
C SER A 167 4.30 -0.83 14.98
N GLY A 168 3.00 -1.06 14.99
CA GLY A 168 2.00 0.00 15.16
C GLY A 168 2.29 0.75 16.45
N ALA A 169 2.42 2.07 16.37
CA ALA A 169 2.80 2.93 17.50
C ALA A 169 2.40 4.38 17.21
N ALA A 170 2.69 5.29 18.14
CA ALA A 170 2.56 6.71 17.87
C ALA A 170 3.48 7.16 16.71
N PRO A 171 3.12 8.23 15.98
CA PRO A 171 3.86 8.74 14.83
C PRO A 171 5.36 8.86 15.06
N GLY A 172 6.14 8.32 14.13
CA GLY A 172 7.60 8.33 14.19
C GLY A 172 8.22 7.35 15.17
N GLN A 173 7.42 6.66 15.96
CA GLN A 173 7.88 5.67 16.94
C GLN A 173 7.71 4.24 16.42
N GLY A 174 8.13 3.30 17.22
CA GLY A 174 8.03 1.86 16.92
C GLY A 174 9.35 1.27 16.44
N VAL A 175 9.48 -0.01 16.73
CA VAL A 175 10.63 -0.84 16.37
C VAL A 175 10.36 -1.56 15.06
N TRP A 176 11.39 -2.02 14.34
CA TRP A 176 11.18 -2.81 13.15
C TRP A 176 11.19 -4.31 13.45
N PHE A 177 10.33 -5.06 12.76
CA PHE A 177 10.17 -6.52 12.84
C PHE A 177 10.77 -7.24 11.64
N ALA A 178 10.61 -6.64 10.44
CA ALA A 178 11.16 -7.19 9.21
C ALA A 178 11.56 -6.08 8.24
N ALA A 179 12.54 -6.39 7.39
CA ALA A 179 12.96 -5.56 6.26
C ALA A 179 12.66 -6.27 4.94
N GLY A 180 12.12 -5.54 3.96
CA GLY A 180 11.87 -6.05 2.62
C GLY A 180 13.17 -6.14 1.81
N ILE A 181 13.28 -7.20 1.00
CA ILE A 181 14.37 -7.38 0.05
C ILE A 181 13.97 -6.73 -1.27
N PRO A 182 14.67 -5.68 -1.76
CA PRO A 182 14.35 -5.08 -3.05
C PRO A 182 14.43 -6.13 -4.17
N ALA A 183 13.38 -6.24 -4.97
CA ALA A 183 13.44 -7.06 -6.17
C ALA A 183 14.36 -6.36 -7.18
N SER A 184 15.31 -7.10 -7.75
CA SER A 184 16.12 -6.59 -8.83
C SER A 184 15.19 -6.18 -9.99
N SER A 185 15.24 -4.91 -10.39
CA SER A 185 14.65 -4.49 -11.66
C SER A 185 15.26 -5.36 -12.77
N PRO A 186 14.46 -5.92 -13.70
CA PRO A 186 15.06 -6.56 -14.85
C PRO A 186 15.96 -5.52 -15.51
N ALA A 187 17.23 -5.89 -15.67
CA ALA A 187 18.21 -5.01 -16.29
C ALA A 187 17.60 -4.47 -17.59
N ARG A 188 17.48 -3.14 -17.68
CA ARG A 188 17.03 -2.49 -18.91
C ARG A 188 18.03 -2.90 -19.99
N ALA A 189 17.59 -3.71 -20.94
CA ALA A 189 18.39 -4.06 -22.08
C ALA A 189 18.83 -2.74 -22.73
N VAL A 190 20.12 -2.45 -22.67
CA VAL A 190 20.73 -1.33 -23.39
C VAL A 190 20.83 -1.80 -24.82
N ASN A 191 19.91 -1.31 -25.67
CA ASN A 191 19.98 -1.45 -27.12
C ASN A 191 20.94 -0.41 -27.69
#